data_1ef150cdd0d6a5ffef9aa6babd25bac8
#
_entry.id   1ef150cdd0d6a5ffef9aa6babd25bac8
#
_cell.length_a   1.000
_cell.length_b   1.000
_cell.length_c   1.000
_cell.angle_alpha   90.00
_cell.angle_beta   90.00
_cell.angle_gamma   90.00
#
_symmetry.space_group_name_H-M   'P 1'
#
loop_
_entity.id
_entity.type
_entity.pdbx_description
1 polymer ?
#
loop_
_entity_poly.entity_id
_entity_poly.type
_entity_poly.pdbx_seq_one_letter_code
_entity_poly.pdbx_strand_id
1 'polypeptide(L)'
;MRTGGMEGLERNRNAFRVLAFFSSLQCEQQVSTAMRLRDKHGRHITDLRISVTDRCNYKCVYCRTGNEGPQYSDLPFADYLRMVRLFVDVGIEKVRLTGGEPLLRHGLVDFVRDLAALRTLDGEKLDLAITTNGHLLAEMAQPLKDAGLRRATISMDAVDAEKFARITRVPNGYESVLAGIRAAKRAGLEPVKVNCVLLRGFNEDQIVEFARFSREEGVVVRFIEFMPLEEDRVWSPHVVVPMDEILEALNRFRPVRQLPNQPSETARRFTFDDGRGEIGIIAPVSHPFCGHCSRVRLTSDGKIRTCLFSLLDHDMAGRMQRGASDRELTDYVRSVVDQKEARHHIGEAGFIKPSRSMVHIGG
;
A
#
# COMPACT_ATOMS: atom_id res chain seq x y z
N MET A 1 11.17 65.51 34.18
CA MET A 1 12.49 64.80 34.16
C MET A 1 12.22 63.29 34.06
N ARG A 2 12.73 62.74 33.00
CA ARG A 2 13.02 61.30 32.75
C ARG A 2 12.05 60.22 33.27
N THR A 3 11.19 59.77 32.38
CA THR A 3 10.57 58.41 32.41
C THR A 3 10.64 57.83 30.98
N GLY A 4 11.83 57.38 30.56
CA GLY A 4 12.03 56.89 29.19
C GLY A 4 12.98 55.70 29.09
N GLY A 5 13.09 54.86 30.13
CA GLY A 5 14.15 53.85 30.19
C GLY A 5 13.71 52.37 30.29
N MET A 6 12.43 52.07 30.57
CA MET A 6 12.03 50.69 30.84
C MET A 6 11.30 49.98 29.66
N GLU A 7 10.65 50.70 28.77
CA GLU A 7 9.93 50.09 27.64
C GLU A 7 10.84 49.53 26.52
N GLY A 8 12.06 50.07 26.40
CA GLY A 8 13.04 49.59 25.40
C GLY A 8 13.66 48.23 25.72
N LEU A 9 13.78 47.90 27.00
CA LEU A 9 14.38 46.62 27.44
C LEU A 9 13.42 45.41 27.35
N GLU A 10 12.12 45.64 27.50
CA GLU A 10 11.12 44.58 27.35
C GLU A 10 10.85 44.22 25.88
N ARG A 11 10.84 45.21 24.99
CA ARG A 11 10.70 44.92 23.53
C ARG A 11 11.88 44.12 22.99
N ASN A 12 13.08 44.35 23.48
CA ASN A 12 14.26 43.59 23.03
C ASN A 12 14.29 42.17 23.57
N ARG A 13 13.79 41.91 24.78
CA ARG A 13 13.68 40.57 25.37
C ARG A 13 12.63 39.72 24.65
N ASN A 14 11.52 40.30 24.21
CA ASN A 14 10.50 39.58 23.43
C ASN A 14 10.97 39.27 22.01
N ALA A 15 11.68 40.15 21.35
CA ALA A 15 12.27 39.90 20.03
C ALA A 15 13.33 38.79 20.06
N PHE A 16 14.17 38.72 21.10
CA PHE A 16 15.13 37.63 21.28
C PHE A 16 14.47 36.30 21.60
N ARG A 17 13.36 36.27 22.36
CA ARG A 17 12.59 35.04 22.63
C ARG A 17 11.90 34.52 21.36
N VAL A 18 11.33 35.39 20.54
CA VAL A 18 10.71 35.03 19.28
C VAL A 18 11.73 34.49 18.28
N LEU A 19 12.89 35.16 18.15
CA LEU A 19 13.98 34.67 17.27
C LEU A 19 14.58 33.34 17.75
N ALA A 20 14.76 33.15 19.06
CA ALA A 20 15.23 31.86 19.61
C ALA A 20 14.20 30.76 19.40
N PHE A 21 12.89 31.05 19.50
CA PHE A 21 11.83 30.09 19.23
C PHE A 21 11.74 29.71 17.76
N PHE A 22 11.87 30.65 16.83
CA PHE A 22 11.94 30.36 15.39
C PHE A 22 13.22 29.60 15.01
N SER A 23 14.35 29.90 15.64
CA SER A 23 15.60 29.17 15.41
C SER A 23 15.55 27.75 15.94
N SER A 24 14.90 27.51 17.10
CA SER A 24 14.70 26.14 17.60
C SER A 24 13.73 25.33 16.72
N LEU A 25 12.62 25.92 16.28
CA LEU A 25 11.68 25.28 15.34
C LEU A 25 12.33 24.95 13.99
N GLN A 26 13.17 25.86 13.46
CA GLN A 26 13.91 25.57 12.22
C GLN A 26 14.97 24.48 12.41
N CYS A 27 15.65 24.46 13.56
CA CYS A 27 16.62 23.41 13.89
C CYS A 27 15.92 22.05 14.07
N GLU A 28 14.78 21.97 14.77
CA GLU A 28 13.99 20.76 14.92
C GLU A 28 13.42 20.25 13.60
N GLN A 29 12.94 21.15 12.72
CA GLN A 29 12.48 20.80 11.38
C GLN A 29 13.63 20.29 10.49
N GLN A 30 14.82 20.88 10.57
CA GLN A 30 15.99 20.43 9.81
C GLN A 30 16.50 19.07 10.31
N VAL A 31 16.52 18.83 11.61
CA VAL A 31 16.90 17.53 12.22
C VAL A 31 15.87 16.46 11.84
N SER A 32 14.57 16.75 11.92
CA SER A 32 13.51 15.84 11.50
C SER A 32 13.61 15.49 10.01
N THR A 33 13.91 16.46 9.16
CA THR A 33 14.06 16.24 7.71
C THR A 33 15.30 15.39 7.39
N ALA A 34 16.40 15.57 8.11
CA ALA A 34 17.63 14.77 7.95
C ALA A 34 17.46 13.32 8.40
N MET A 35 16.53 13.03 9.33
CA MET A 35 16.23 11.69 9.82
C MET A 35 15.33 10.89 8.88
N ARG A 36 14.55 11.54 8.00
CA ARG A 36 13.57 10.88 7.13
C ARG A 36 14.24 10.02 6.07
N LEU A 37 13.66 8.83 5.86
CA LEU A 37 14.16 7.86 4.90
C LEU A 37 14.02 8.40 3.46
N ARG A 38 15.15 8.49 2.77
CA ARG A 38 15.22 8.95 1.38
C ARG A 38 16.10 8.00 0.58
N ASP A 39 15.74 7.74 -0.66
CA ASP A 39 16.58 6.97 -1.57
C ASP A 39 17.55 7.87 -2.38
N LYS A 40 18.48 7.25 -3.10
CA LYS A 40 19.47 7.94 -3.94
C LYS A 40 18.87 8.80 -5.07
N HIS A 41 17.57 8.63 -5.37
CA HIS A 41 16.84 9.43 -6.36
C HIS A 41 16.08 10.59 -5.74
N GLY A 42 16.25 10.83 -4.43
CA GLY A 42 15.61 11.90 -3.70
C GLY A 42 14.17 11.64 -3.30
N ARG A 43 13.63 10.43 -3.50
CA ARG A 43 12.26 10.07 -3.12
C ARG A 43 12.16 9.82 -1.63
N HIS A 44 11.17 10.44 -0.96
CA HIS A 44 10.87 10.14 0.43
C HIS A 44 10.11 8.81 0.54
N ILE A 45 10.60 7.91 1.39
CA ILE A 45 10.01 6.61 1.62
C ILE A 45 9.18 6.66 2.90
N THR A 46 7.86 6.73 2.74
CA THR A 46 6.90 6.92 3.84
C THR A 46 5.88 5.77 3.95
N ASP A 47 5.88 4.84 3.01
CA ASP A 47 4.86 3.79 2.84
C ASP A 47 5.51 2.41 3.00
N LEU A 48 5.25 1.70 4.10
CA LEU A 48 5.70 0.32 4.32
C LEU A 48 4.57 -0.65 4.02
N ARG A 49 4.81 -1.62 3.13
CA ARG A 49 3.91 -2.75 2.92
C ARG A 49 4.47 -3.99 3.59
N ILE A 50 3.66 -4.69 4.35
CA ILE A 50 4.07 -5.88 5.11
C ILE A 50 3.26 -7.07 4.62
N SER A 51 3.93 -8.07 4.07
CA SER A 51 3.36 -9.39 3.86
C SER A 51 3.43 -10.16 5.18
N VAL A 52 2.31 -10.37 5.85
CA VAL A 52 2.28 -11.08 7.15
C VAL A 52 2.21 -12.58 6.99
N THR A 53 1.94 -13.08 5.79
CA THR A 53 1.90 -14.50 5.42
C THR A 53 1.93 -14.66 3.91
N ASP A 54 2.40 -15.79 3.42
CA ASP A 54 2.25 -16.20 2.01
C ASP A 54 1.09 -17.19 1.80
N ARG A 55 0.36 -17.54 2.87
CA ARG A 55 -0.84 -18.39 2.80
C ARG A 55 -2.01 -17.59 2.21
N CYS A 56 -2.77 -18.21 1.34
CA CYS A 56 -4.00 -17.65 0.78
C CYS A 56 -5.06 -18.74 0.61
N ASN A 57 -6.30 -18.41 0.91
CA ASN A 57 -7.46 -19.26 0.66
C ASN A 57 -7.99 -19.18 -0.78
N TYR A 58 -7.40 -18.30 -1.63
CA TYR A 58 -7.71 -18.17 -3.06
C TYR A 58 -6.53 -18.63 -3.91
N LYS A 59 -6.85 -19.04 -5.17
CA LYS A 59 -5.87 -19.46 -6.18
C LYS A 59 -6.11 -18.71 -7.50
N CYS A 60 -6.13 -17.38 -7.42
CA CYS A 60 -6.43 -16.53 -8.58
C CYS A 60 -5.47 -16.81 -9.74
N VAL A 61 -6.04 -16.86 -10.97
CA VAL A 61 -5.33 -17.23 -12.21
C VAL A 61 -4.11 -16.34 -12.53
N TYR A 62 -4.06 -15.14 -11.97
CA TYR A 62 -2.98 -14.17 -12.19
C TYR A 62 -2.00 -14.04 -11.01
N CYS A 63 -2.19 -14.79 -9.93
CA CYS A 63 -1.38 -14.66 -8.72
C CYS A 63 -0.71 -15.98 -8.36
N ARG A 64 -1.52 -16.99 -8.01
CA ARG A 64 -1.06 -18.30 -7.57
C ARG A 64 -1.79 -19.38 -8.33
N THR A 65 -1.09 -20.03 -9.21
CA THR A 65 -1.67 -20.98 -10.15
C THR A 65 -1.41 -22.44 -9.76
N GLY A 66 -0.34 -22.68 -8.98
CA GLY A 66 0.08 -24.00 -8.52
C GLY A 66 -0.71 -24.54 -7.33
N ASN A 67 -0.54 -25.84 -7.07
CA ASN A 67 -1.06 -26.52 -5.88
C ASN A 67 -0.10 -26.47 -4.69
N GLU A 68 1.02 -25.76 -4.84
CA GLU A 68 2.04 -25.64 -3.82
C GLU A 68 1.50 -24.89 -2.60
N GLY A 69 1.89 -25.36 -1.42
CA GLY A 69 1.60 -24.71 -0.14
C GLY A 69 2.38 -23.41 0.03
N PRO A 70 2.33 -22.81 1.23
CA PRO A 70 3.19 -21.68 1.56
C PRO A 70 4.66 -22.08 1.43
N GLN A 71 5.48 -21.20 0.84
CA GLN A 71 6.90 -21.46 0.59
C GLN A 71 7.78 -20.92 1.71
N TYR A 72 7.29 -19.92 2.45
CA TYR A 72 8.04 -19.22 3.48
C TYR A 72 7.36 -19.33 4.83
N SER A 73 8.18 -19.37 5.89
CA SER A 73 7.67 -19.35 7.27
C SER A 73 7.23 -17.95 7.63
N ASP A 74 6.08 -17.84 8.28
CA ASP A 74 5.61 -16.59 8.85
C ASP A 74 6.43 -16.24 10.10
N LEU A 75 6.95 -15.02 10.20
CA LEU A 75 7.60 -14.52 11.41
C LEU A 75 6.59 -14.29 12.53
N PRO A 76 7.02 -14.37 13.83
CA PRO A 76 6.23 -13.88 14.95
C PRO A 76 5.86 -12.40 14.80
N PHE A 77 4.66 -12.00 15.24
CA PHE A 77 4.26 -10.59 15.19
C PHE A 77 5.15 -9.67 16.03
N ALA A 78 5.78 -10.18 17.09
CA ALA A 78 6.77 -9.42 17.87
C ALA A 78 7.97 -8.99 17.02
N ASP A 79 8.45 -9.86 16.13
CA ASP A 79 9.56 -9.53 15.22
C ASP A 79 9.13 -8.48 14.19
N TYR A 80 7.93 -8.61 13.60
CA TYR A 80 7.39 -7.59 12.75
C TYR A 80 7.24 -6.25 13.47
N LEU A 81 6.74 -6.24 14.70
CA LEU A 81 6.56 -5.01 15.46
C LEU A 81 7.89 -4.30 15.69
N ARG A 82 8.95 -5.06 16.05
CA ARG A 82 10.30 -4.51 16.19
C ARG A 82 10.79 -3.90 14.87
N MET A 83 10.65 -4.62 13.74
CA MET A 83 11.04 -4.10 12.43
C MET A 83 10.26 -2.84 12.06
N VAL A 84 8.93 -2.82 12.27
CA VAL A 84 8.08 -1.67 11.95
C VAL A 84 8.47 -0.45 12.77
N ARG A 85 8.80 -0.61 14.06
CA ARG A 85 9.30 0.51 14.89
C ARG A 85 10.53 1.16 14.25
N LEU A 86 11.51 0.36 13.82
CA LEU A 86 12.71 0.88 13.16
C LEU A 86 12.40 1.65 11.87
N PHE A 87 11.42 1.19 11.10
CA PHE A 87 10.96 1.90 9.91
C PHE A 87 10.22 3.21 10.28
N VAL A 88 9.42 3.21 11.33
CA VAL A 88 8.72 4.40 11.83
C VAL A 88 9.72 5.43 12.35
N ASP A 89 10.76 5.01 13.06
CA ASP A 89 11.84 5.85 13.58
C ASP A 89 12.69 6.50 12.49
N VAL A 90 12.57 6.05 11.24
CA VAL A 90 13.22 6.66 10.07
C VAL A 90 12.22 7.35 9.12
N GLY A 91 10.95 7.50 9.50
CA GLY A 91 9.98 8.33 8.78
C GLY A 91 8.91 7.58 7.99
N ILE A 92 8.66 6.30 8.27
CA ILE A 92 7.45 5.65 7.77
C ILE A 92 6.23 6.21 8.51
N GLU A 93 5.23 6.63 7.74
CA GLU A 93 3.98 7.24 8.20
C GLU A 93 2.78 6.33 7.96
N LYS A 94 2.92 5.40 7.01
CA LYS A 94 1.84 4.53 6.57
C LYS A 94 2.30 3.08 6.50
N VAL A 95 1.49 2.21 7.09
CA VAL A 95 1.69 0.77 7.06
C VAL A 95 0.49 0.11 6.39
N ARG A 96 0.78 -0.74 5.39
CA ARG A 96 -0.24 -1.56 4.74
C ARG A 96 0.03 -3.03 5.00
N LEU A 97 -0.91 -3.67 5.67
CA LEU A 97 -0.90 -5.11 5.87
C LEU A 97 -1.42 -5.81 4.61
N THR A 98 -0.70 -6.83 4.19
CA THR A 98 -0.97 -7.63 3.00
C THR A 98 -0.38 -9.03 3.22
N GLY A 99 -0.26 -9.82 2.17
CA GLY A 99 0.31 -11.15 2.23
C GLY A 99 -0.16 -11.96 1.03
N GLY A 100 -0.35 -13.25 1.23
CA GLY A 100 -1.33 -14.01 0.48
C GLY A 100 -2.71 -13.49 0.87
N GLU A 101 -3.25 -13.97 2.00
CA GLU A 101 -4.44 -13.36 2.61
C GLU A 101 -4.15 -13.05 4.11
N PRO A 102 -4.04 -11.77 4.48
CA PRO A 102 -3.66 -11.39 5.83
C PRO A 102 -4.68 -11.80 6.90
N LEU A 103 -5.97 -11.89 6.54
CA LEU A 103 -7.03 -12.29 7.48
C LEU A 103 -6.96 -13.76 7.92
N LEU A 104 -6.16 -14.58 7.26
CA LEU A 104 -5.86 -15.95 7.70
C LEU A 104 -4.87 -15.98 8.88
N ARG A 105 -4.20 -14.86 9.15
CA ARG A 105 -3.17 -14.82 10.17
C ARG A 105 -3.78 -14.68 11.56
N HIS A 106 -3.68 -15.71 12.38
CA HIS A 106 -4.12 -15.67 13.77
C HIS A 106 -3.38 -14.56 14.55
N GLY A 107 -4.09 -13.80 15.40
CA GLY A 107 -3.52 -12.68 16.15
C GLY A 107 -3.37 -11.38 15.38
N LEU A 108 -3.88 -11.29 14.13
CA LEU A 108 -3.78 -10.08 13.31
C LEU A 108 -4.42 -8.85 13.97
N VAL A 109 -5.55 -9.00 14.67
CA VAL A 109 -6.25 -7.90 15.34
C VAL A 109 -5.38 -7.29 16.44
N ASP A 110 -4.70 -8.13 17.24
CA ASP A 110 -3.79 -7.66 18.29
C ASP A 110 -2.57 -6.98 17.70
N PHE A 111 -2.02 -7.51 16.61
CA PHE A 111 -0.92 -6.87 15.89
C PHE A 111 -1.32 -5.49 15.32
N VAL A 112 -2.53 -5.34 14.79
CA VAL A 112 -3.05 -4.02 14.37
C VAL A 112 -3.12 -3.06 15.54
N ARG A 113 -3.55 -3.52 16.73
CA ARG A 113 -3.59 -2.71 17.95
C ARG A 113 -2.20 -2.24 18.38
N ASP A 114 -1.21 -3.14 18.34
CA ASP A 114 0.18 -2.81 18.66
C ASP A 114 0.75 -1.77 17.66
N LEU A 115 0.47 -1.93 16.38
CA LEU A 115 0.85 -0.95 15.36
C LEU A 115 0.16 0.41 15.57
N ALA A 116 -1.10 0.43 15.97
CA ALA A 116 -1.86 1.65 16.22
C ALA A 116 -1.35 2.45 17.44
N ALA A 117 -0.62 1.79 18.34
CA ALA A 117 0.05 2.44 19.45
C ALA A 117 1.31 3.22 19.06
N LEU A 118 1.91 2.90 17.92
CA LEU A 118 3.10 3.60 17.42
C LEU A 118 2.76 5.04 16.98
N ARG A 119 3.78 5.90 17.00
CA ARG A 119 3.69 7.29 16.55
C ARG A 119 4.75 7.57 15.51
N THR A 120 4.39 8.36 14.49
CA THR A 120 5.31 8.85 13.47
C THR A 120 6.35 9.81 14.09
N LEU A 121 7.36 10.19 13.31
CA LEU A 121 8.34 11.20 13.73
C LEU A 121 7.68 12.54 14.13
N ASP A 122 6.50 12.84 13.58
CA ASP A 122 5.75 14.07 13.90
C ASP A 122 4.76 13.86 15.06
N GLY A 123 4.80 12.71 15.75
CA GLY A 123 3.89 12.37 16.86
C GLY A 123 2.49 11.93 16.44
N GLU A 124 2.22 11.85 15.14
CA GLU A 124 0.91 11.47 14.59
C GLU A 124 0.68 9.95 14.66
N LYS A 125 -0.58 9.55 14.56
CA LYS A 125 -0.95 8.13 14.44
C LYS A 125 -0.53 7.59 13.08
N LEU A 126 -0.05 6.35 13.05
CA LEU A 126 0.21 5.64 11.78
C LEU A 126 -1.09 5.51 10.95
N ASP A 127 -0.95 5.72 9.65
CA ASP A 127 -2.02 5.42 8.70
C ASP A 127 -2.04 3.92 8.38
N LEU A 128 -2.86 3.16 9.11
CA LEU A 128 -2.97 1.72 8.99
C LEU A 128 -4.02 1.32 7.95
N ALA A 129 -3.62 0.50 7.00
CA ALA A 129 -4.48 -0.02 5.95
C ALA A 129 -4.26 -1.53 5.75
N ILE A 130 -5.28 -2.21 5.23
CA ILE A 130 -5.19 -3.62 4.83
C ILE A 130 -5.51 -3.79 3.34
N THR A 131 -4.87 -4.76 2.70
CA THR A 131 -5.30 -5.32 1.41
C THR A 131 -5.68 -6.77 1.64
N THR A 132 -6.88 -7.16 1.27
CA THR A 132 -7.47 -8.49 1.53
C THR A 132 -8.32 -8.94 0.35
N ASN A 133 -8.50 -10.24 0.17
CA ASN A 133 -9.49 -10.78 -0.75
C ASN A 133 -10.95 -10.61 -0.23
N GLY A 134 -11.13 -10.16 0.99
CA GLY A 134 -12.41 -9.82 1.57
C GLY A 134 -13.25 -10.99 2.08
N HIS A 135 -12.87 -12.23 1.83
CA HIS A 135 -13.65 -13.42 2.17
C HIS A 135 -14.02 -13.52 3.66
N LEU A 136 -13.07 -13.18 4.53
CA LEU A 136 -13.24 -13.21 5.99
C LEU A 136 -13.56 -11.83 6.58
N LEU A 137 -13.67 -10.80 5.75
CA LEU A 137 -13.76 -9.42 6.24
C LEU A 137 -15.09 -9.10 6.91
N ALA A 138 -16.16 -9.83 6.57
CA ALA A 138 -17.48 -9.62 7.17
C ALA A 138 -17.46 -9.75 8.70
N GLU A 139 -16.69 -10.70 9.22
CA GLU A 139 -16.56 -10.96 10.67
C GLU A 139 -15.45 -10.11 11.30
N MET A 140 -14.42 -9.73 10.52
CA MET A 140 -13.23 -9.09 11.06
C MET A 140 -13.21 -7.56 10.92
N ALA A 141 -14.13 -6.96 10.16
CA ALA A 141 -14.09 -5.52 9.88
C ALA A 141 -14.20 -4.68 11.14
N GLN A 142 -15.16 -4.97 12.03
CA GLN A 142 -15.35 -4.23 13.28
C GLN A 142 -14.19 -4.45 14.26
N PRO A 143 -13.75 -5.68 14.59
CA PRO A 143 -12.56 -5.92 15.41
C PRO A 143 -11.29 -5.20 14.91
N LEU A 144 -11.05 -5.18 13.61
CA LEU A 144 -9.92 -4.47 13.01
C LEU A 144 -10.05 -2.96 13.15
N LYS A 145 -11.26 -2.40 12.96
CA LYS A 145 -11.53 -0.98 13.19
C LYS A 145 -11.27 -0.57 14.62
N ASP A 146 -11.76 -1.36 15.58
CA ASP A 146 -11.60 -1.11 17.02
C ASP A 146 -10.12 -1.21 17.45
N ALA A 147 -9.34 -2.06 16.77
CA ALA A 147 -7.90 -2.15 16.95
C ALA A 147 -7.12 -0.96 16.35
N GLY A 148 -7.76 -0.10 15.54
CA GLY A 148 -7.13 1.10 14.98
C GLY A 148 -6.88 1.05 13.46
N LEU A 149 -7.35 0.03 12.75
CA LEU A 149 -7.30 0.01 11.29
C LEU A 149 -8.14 1.17 10.72
N ARG A 150 -7.60 1.90 9.76
CA ARG A 150 -8.29 3.07 9.18
C ARG A 150 -9.03 2.75 7.89
N ARG A 151 -8.44 1.93 7.01
CA ARG A 151 -8.94 1.73 5.65
C ARG A 151 -8.77 0.30 5.19
N ALA A 152 -9.72 -0.16 4.37
CA ALA A 152 -9.65 -1.44 3.68
C ALA A 152 -9.54 -1.27 2.17
N THR A 153 -8.75 -2.14 1.56
CA THR A 153 -8.72 -2.37 0.12
C THR A 153 -9.07 -3.83 -0.11
N ILE A 154 -10.12 -4.08 -0.87
CA ILE A 154 -10.63 -5.43 -1.13
C ILE A 154 -10.34 -5.78 -2.59
N SER A 155 -9.78 -6.95 -2.83
CA SER A 155 -9.57 -7.48 -4.18
C SER A 155 -10.85 -8.16 -4.68
N MET A 156 -11.35 -7.72 -5.84
CA MET A 156 -12.55 -8.26 -6.47
C MET A 156 -12.42 -8.06 -7.98
N ASP A 157 -12.29 -9.16 -8.74
CA ASP A 157 -11.92 -9.08 -10.15
C ASP A 157 -13.12 -9.26 -11.11
N ALA A 158 -14.32 -9.45 -10.58
CA ALA A 158 -15.58 -9.38 -11.32
C ALA A 158 -16.74 -9.05 -10.39
N VAL A 159 -17.77 -8.38 -10.90
CA VAL A 159 -19.07 -8.17 -10.25
C VAL A 159 -20.09 -9.21 -10.67
N ASP A 160 -19.70 -10.12 -11.53
CA ASP A 160 -20.42 -11.34 -11.92
C ASP A 160 -19.88 -12.53 -11.13
N ALA A 161 -20.77 -13.28 -10.45
CA ALA A 161 -20.39 -14.35 -9.54
C ALA A 161 -19.70 -15.54 -10.26
N GLU A 162 -20.10 -15.87 -11.48
CA GLU A 162 -19.53 -16.97 -12.25
C GLU A 162 -18.13 -16.60 -12.73
N LYS A 163 -17.95 -15.39 -13.26
CA LYS A 163 -16.64 -14.86 -13.65
C LYS A 163 -15.72 -14.74 -12.45
N PHE A 164 -16.22 -14.25 -11.32
CA PHE A 164 -15.47 -14.17 -10.08
C PHE A 164 -14.95 -15.56 -9.67
N ALA A 165 -15.82 -16.58 -9.65
CA ALA A 165 -15.44 -17.95 -9.31
C ALA A 165 -14.40 -18.52 -10.29
N ARG A 166 -14.51 -18.22 -11.58
CA ARG A 166 -13.56 -18.63 -12.62
C ARG A 166 -12.18 -18.02 -12.41
N ILE A 167 -12.13 -16.73 -12.06
CA ILE A 167 -10.84 -16.02 -11.85
C ILE A 167 -10.18 -16.43 -10.53
N THR A 168 -10.96 -16.49 -9.46
CA THR A 168 -10.44 -16.76 -8.11
C THR A 168 -10.27 -18.24 -7.82
N ARG A 169 -10.92 -19.12 -8.60
CA ARG A 169 -11.03 -20.56 -8.38
C ARG A 169 -11.71 -20.92 -7.05
N VAL A 170 -12.61 -20.05 -6.58
CA VAL A 170 -13.38 -20.24 -5.34
C VAL A 170 -14.88 -20.14 -5.67
N PRO A 171 -15.58 -21.26 -5.73
CA PRO A 171 -17.04 -21.27 -5.84
C PRO A 171 -17.66 -20.52 -4.65
N ASN A 172 -18.72 -19.77 -4.90
CA ASN A 172 -19.46 -19.00 -3.87
C ASN A 172 -18.65 -17.94 -3.09
N GLY A 173 -17.44 -17.57 -3.55
CA GLY A 173 -16.62 -16.53 -2.93
C GLY A 173 -17.17 -15.11 -3.11
N TYR A 174 -17.93 -14.88 -4.17
CA TYR A 174 -18.46 -13.56 -4.51
C TYR A 174 -19.32 -12.93 -3.39
N GLU A 175 -20.29 -13.68 -2.86
CA GLU A 175 -21.17 -13.20 -1.79
C GLU A 175 -20.40 -12.87 -0.50
N SER A 176 -19.40 -13.68 -0.16
CA SER A 176 -18.55 -13.43 1.00
C SER A 176 -17.78 -12.11 0.86
N VAL A 177 -17.25 -11.85 -0.34
CA VAL A 177 -16.52 -10.60 -0.63
C VAL A 177 -17.45 -9.40 -0.59
N LEU A 178 -18.64 -9.49 -1.18
CA LEU A 178 -19.65 -8.44 -1.13
C LEU A 178 -20.10 -8.14 0.31
N ALA A 179 -20.34 -9.17 1.11
CA ALA A 179 -20.62 -9.03 2.53
C ALA A 179 -19.47 -8.34 3.28
N GLY A 180 -18.21 -8.68 2.95
CA GLY A 180 -17.01 -8.06 3.48
C GLY A 180 -16.89 -6.57 3.12
N ILE A 181 -17.17 -6.18 1.88
CA ILE A 181 -17.20 -4.78 1.43
C ILE A 181 -18.24 -3.99 2.25
N ARG A 182 -19.44 -4.53 2.37
CA ARG A 182 -20.53 -3.89 3.14
C ARG A 182 -20.21 -3.78 4.64
N ALA A 183 -19.56 -4.81 5.20
CA ALA A 183 -19.11 -4.79 6.60
C ALA A 183 -18.01 -3.75 6.83
N ALA A 184 -17.05 -3.61 5.93
CA ALA A 184 -15.99 -2.59 5.99
C ALA A 184 -16.58 -1.18 6.00
N LYS A 185 -17.61 -0.93 5.17
CA LYS A 185 -18.35 0.36 5.17
C LYS A 185 -19.06 0.61 6.50
N ARG A 186 -19.82 -0.37 7.01
CA ARG A 186 -20.50 -0.25 8.30
C ARG A 186 -19.55 0.01 9.46
N ALA A 187 -18.39 -0.62 9.45
CA ALA A 187 -17.32 -0.40 10.44
C ALA A 187 -16.60 0.95 10.27
N GLY A 188 -16.83 1.71 9.20
CA GLY A 188 -16.15 2.97 8.94
C GLY A 188 -14.67 2.81 8.56
N LEU A 189 -14.31 1.74 7.85
CA LEU A 189 -12.96 1.52 7.26
C LEU A 189 -12.84 2.31 5.94
N GLU A 190 -12.97 3.62 6.00
CA GLU A 190 -13.11 4.48 4.83
C GLU A 190 -11.81 5.21 4.42
N PRO A 191 -11.66 5.49 3.11
CA PRO A 191 -12.52 5.01 2.00
C PRO A 191 -12.30 3.51 1.74
N VAL A 192 -13.41 2.78 1.55
CA VAL A 192 -13.35 1.40 1.07
C VAL A 192 -12.95 1.42 -0.41
N LYS A 193 -11.88 0.70 -0.72
CA LYS A 193 -11.38 0.58 -2.10
C LYS A 193 -11.51 -0.85 -2.59
N VAL A 194 -11.98 -1.01 -3.83
CA VAL A 194 -12.08 -2.30 -4.51
C VAL A 194 -11.05 -2.33 -5.64
N ASN A 195 -10.12 -3.26 -5.58
CA ASN A 195 -9.12 -3.48 -6.63
C ASN A 195 -9.61 -4.55 -7.59
N CYS A 196 -9.51 -4.29 -8.88
CA CYS A 196 -9.74 -5.22 -9.95
C CYS A 196 -8.49 -5.27 -10.85
N VAL A 197 -7.85 -6.43 -10.94
CA VAL A 197 -6.81 -6.68 -11.94
C VAL A 197 -7.51 -7.03 -13.24
N LEU A 198 -7.28 -6.21 -14.28
CA LEU A 198 -7.87 -6.45 -15.60
C LEU A 198 -6.98 -7.36 -16.45
N LEU A 199 -7.57 -8.43 -16.94
CA LEU A 199 -6.95 -9.41 -17.83
C LEU A 199 -7.78 -9.54 -19.11
N ARG A 200 -7.15 -9.30 -20.26
CA ARG A 200 -7.80 -9.50 -21.55
C ARG A 200 -8.18 -10.96 -21.76
N GLY A 201 -9.39 -11.18 -22.22
CA GLY A 201 -10.01 -12.51 -22.38
C GLY A 201 -10.61 -13.09 -21.10
N PHE A 202 -10.57 -12.37 -19.97
CA PHE A 202 -11.13 -12.81 -18.70
C PHE A 202 -12.21 -11.88 -18.14
N ASN A 203 -11.91 -10.60 -17.99
CA ASN A 203 -12.77 -9.66 -17.28
C ASN A 203 -12.73 -8.21 -17.82
N GLU A 204 -12.16 -7.95 -18.98
CA GLU A 204 -12.15 -6.62 -19.57
C GLU A 204 -13.57 -6.09 -19.87
N ASP A 205 -14.53 -6.97 -20.05
CA ASP A 205 -15.94 -6.65 -20.20
C ASP A 205 -16.62 -6.17 -18.90
N GLN A 206 -15.95 -6.34 -17.74
CA GLN A 206 -16.48 -5.92 -16.43
C GLN A 206 -16.23 -4.43 -16.12
N ILE A 207 -15.53 -3.68 -16.97
CA ILE A 207 -15.18 -2.26 -16.70
C ILE A 207 -16.43 -1.43 -16.43
N VAL A 208 -17.45 -1.55 -17.27
CA VAL A 208 -18.71 -0.78 -17.14
C VAL A 208 -19.49 -1.26 -15.91
N GLU A 209 -19.52 -2.55 -15.65
CA GLU A 209 -20.21 -3.11 -14.48
C GLU A 209 -19.56 -2.66 -13.16
N PHE A 210 -18.24 -2.60 -13.10
CA PHE A 210 -17.54 -1.99 -11.97
C PHE A 210 -17.80 -0.48 -11.84
N ALA A 211 -17.99 0.23 -12.93
CA ALA A 211 -18.39 1.64 -12.89
C ALA A 211 -19.79 1.81 -12.25
N ARG A 212 -20.75 0.95 -12.60
CA ARG A 212 -22.07 0.89 -11.95
C ARG A 212 -21.94 0.54 -10.46
N PHE A 213 -21.20 -0.51 -10.15
CA PHE A 213 -20.92 -0.98 -8.79
C PHE A 213 -20.31 0.11 -7.90
N SER A 214 -19.32 0.88 -8.42
CA SER A 214 -18.74 2.02 -7.70
C SER A 214 -19.79 3.06 -7.30
N ARG A 215 -20.74 3.33 -8.19
CA ARG A 215 -21.80 4.32 -7.98
C ARG A 215 -22.89 3.81 -7.02
N GLU A 216 -23.24 2.54 -7.08
CA GLU A 216 -24.28 1.90 -6.28
C GLU A 216 -23.80 1.61 -4.86
N GLU A 217 -22.65 0.97 -4.72
CA GLU A 217 -22.10 0.63 -3.41
C GLU A 217 -21.35 1.81 -2.75
N GLY A 218 -21.06 2.90 -3.48
CA GLY A 218 -20.33 4.06 -2.94
C GLY A 218 -18.91 3.72 -2.53
N VAL A 219 -18.22 2.89 -3.31
CA VAL A 219 -16.83 2.49 -3.09
C VAL A 219 -15.93 3.04 -4.20
N VAL A 220 -14.64 3.17 -3.91
CA VAL A 220 -13.65 3.54 -4.93
C VAL A 220 -13.17 2.29 -5.65
N VAL A 221 -13.55 2.10 -6.91
CA VAL A 221 -13.05 1.01 -7.75
C VAL A 221 -11.70 1.40 -8.34
N ARG A 222 -10.72 0.50 -8.29
CA ARG A 222 -9.40 0.72 -8.88
C ARG A 222 -9.05 -0.39 -9.83
N PHE A 223 -8.99 -0.08 -11.11
CA PHE A 223 -8.47 -0.98 -12.13
C PHE A 223 -6.96 -1.01 -12.10
N ILE A 224 -6.39 -2.20 -12.21
CA ILE A 224 -4.94 -2.43 -12.19
C ILE A 224 -4.56 -3.16 -13.47
N GLU A 225 -3.63 -2.62 -14.22
CA GLU A 225 -3.02 -3.34 -15.34
C GLU A 225 -2.29 -4.59 -14.85
N PHE A 226 -2.50 -5.70 -15.53
CA PHE A 226 -1.85 -6.96 -15.18
C PHE A 226 -0.33 -6.87 -15.29
N MET A 227 0.35 -7.28 -14.23
CA MET A 227 1.80 -7.21 -14.09
C MET A 227 2.45 -8.61 -14.12
N PRO A 228 3.70 -8.76 -14.63
CA PRO A 228 4.40 -10.05 -14.74
C PRO A 228 4.93 -10.55 -13.37
N LEU A 229 4.03 -10.89 -12.45
CA LEU A 229 4.36 -11.38 -11.10
C LEU A 229 3.64 -12.69 -10.75
N GLU A 230 2.99 -13.29 -11.71
CA GLU A 230 2.35 -14.60 -11.61
C GLU A 230 3.38 -15.75 -11.64
N GLU A 231 2.97 -16.94 -11.19
CA GLU A 231 3.86 -18.12 -11.17
C GLU A 231 4.07 -18.72 -12.57
N ASP A 232 3.04 -18.82 -13.39
CA ASP A 232 3.03 -19.61 -14.63
C ASP A 232 3.55 -18.92 -15.89
N ARG A 233 4.13 -17.73 -15.78
CA ARG A 233 4.67 -16.94 -16.92
C ARG A 233 3.67 -16.72 -18.07
N VAL A 234 2.38 -16.57 -17.74
CA VAL A 234 1.31 -16.30 -18.72
C VAL A 234 1.25 -14.82 -19.14
N TRP A 235 1.99 -13.96 -18.48
CA TRP A 235 2.00 -12.53 -18.80
C TRP A 235 2.64 -12.28 -20.18
N SER A 236 1.93 -11.49 -20.97
CA SER A 236 2.45 -10.87 -22.18
C SER A 236 1.82 -9.50 -22.35
N PRO A 237 2.38 -8.59 -23.17
CA PRO A 237 1.75 -7.30 -23.46
C PRO A 237 0.31 -7.42 -23.99
N HIS A 238 -0.01 -8.51 -24.69
CA HIS A 238 -1.34 -8.73 -25.28
C HIS A 238 -2.45 -9.02 -24.25
N VAL A 239 -2.12 -9.53 -23.07
CA VAL A 239 -3.11 -9.78 -22.01
C VAL A 239 -3.35 -8.57 -21.12
N VAL A 240 -2.59 -7.50 -21.30
CA VAL A 240 -2.77 -6.24 -20.58
C VAL A 240 -3.92 -5.46 -21.20
N VAL A 241 -4.79 -4.90 -20.35
CA VAL A 241 -5.79 -3.89 -20.73
C VAL A 241 -5.23 -2.54 -20.32
N PRO A 242 -4.72 -1.72 -21.25
CA PRO A 242 -4.05 -0.46 -20.92
C PRO A 242 -5.04 0.62 -20.46
N MET A 243 -4.53 1.62 -19.76
CA MET A 243 -5.33 2.71 -19.20
C MET A 243 -6.22 3.40 -20.23
N ASP A 244 -5.73 3.60 -21.46
CA ASP A 244 -6.49 4.31 -22.49
C ASP A 244 -7.73 3.53 -22.91
N GLU A 245 -7.66 2.20 -23.02
CA GLU A 245 -8.82 1.34 -23.29
C GLU A 245 -9.83 1.36 -22.13
N ILE A 246 -9.31 1.38 -20.87
CA ILE A 246 -10.17 1.50 -19.69
C ILE A 246 -10.93 2.84 -19.74
N LEU A 247 -10.24 3.94 -20.03
CA LEU A 247 -10.86 5.27 -20.14
C LEU A 247 -11.86 5.34 -21.27
N GLU A 248 -11.56 4.73 -22.42
CA GLU A 248 -12.49 4.66 -23.55
C GLU A 248 -13.79 3.91 -23.16
N ALA A 249 -13.67 2.75 -22.49
CA ALA A 249 -14.83 2.00 -22.02
C ALA A 249 -15.67 2.77 -21.00
N LEU A 250 -15.01 3.47 -20.07
CA LEU A 250 -15.69 4.32 -19.08
C LEU A 250 -16.42 5.49 -19.75
N ASN A 251 -15.77 6.19 -20.71
CA ASN A 251 -16.36 7.31 -21.41
C ASN A 251 -17.53 6.92 -22.33
N ARG A 252 -17.53 5.70 -22.88
CA ARG A 252 -18.68 5.15 -23.62
C ARG A 252 -19.88 4.92 -22.71
N PHE A 253 -19.64 4.55 -21.45
CA PHE A 253 -20.72 4.42 -20.44
C PHE A 253 -21.18 5.79 -19.96
N ARG A 254 -20.23 6.64 -19.53
CA ARG A 254 -20.48 8.00 -19.07
C ARG A 254 -19.17 8.80 -19.05
N PRO A 255 -19.16 10.07 -19.46
CA PRO A 255 -17.97 10.91 -19.44
C PRO A 255 -17.31 10.96 -18.08
N VAL A 256 -15.98 10.79 -18.04
CA VAL A 256 -15.17 10.90 -16.83
C VAL A 256 -14.24 12.11 -16.89
N ARG A 257 -14.00 12.73 -15.74
CA ARG A 257 -13.00 13.80 -15.57
C ARG A 257 -11.96 13.36 -14.55
N GLN A 258 -10.70 13.73 -14.80
CA GLN A 258 -9.62 13.44 -13.87
C GLN A 258 -9.74 14.31 -12.62
N LEU A 259 -9.48 13.69 -11.46
CA LEU A 259 -9.36 14.35 -10.17
C LEU A 259 -7.89 14.67 -9.89
N PRO A 260 -7.60 15.70 -9.06
CA PRO A 260 -6.24 15.96 -8.59
C PRO A 260 -5.65 14.73 -7.88
N ASN A 261 -4.39 14.42 -8.18
CA ASN A 261 -3.63 13.37 -7.53
C ASN A 261 -2.52 13.94 -6.66
N GLN A 262 -2.26 13.29 -5.52
CA GLN A 262 -1.02 13.54 -4.78
C GLN A 262 0.15 12.82 -5.47
N PRO A 263 1.37 13.35 -5.42
CA PRO A 263 2.52 12.77 -6.13
C PRO A 263 2.80 11.30 -5.81
N SER A 264 2.57 10.85 -4.56
CA SER A 264 2.81 9.47 -4.12
C SER A 264 1.65 8.50 -4.41
N GLU A 265 0.52 8.98 -4.91
CA GLU A 265 -0.62 8.12 -5.26
C GLU A 265 -0.30 7.22 -6.44
N THR A 266 -0.68 5.94 -6.34
CA THR A 266 -0.44 4.96 -7.41
C THR A 266 -1.50 4.99 -8.49
N ALA A 267 -2.73 5.36 -8.13
CA ALA A 267 -3.86 5.41 -9.05
C ALA A 267 -4.07 6.83 -9.56
N ARG A 268 -4.21 7.00 -10.87
CA ARG A 268 -4.83 8.20 -11.43
C ARG A 268 -6.32 8.15 -11.12
N ARG A 269 -6.87 9.23 -10.58
CA ARG A 269 -8.24 9.26 -10.06
C ARG A 269 -9.16 9.98 -11.03
N PHE A 270 -10.36 9.43 -11.19
CA PHE A 270 -11.39 9.96 -12.07
C PHE A 270 -12.75 9.91 -11.34
N THR A 271 -13.63 10.83 -11.69
CA THR A 271 -15.05 10.78 -11.31
C THR A 271 -15.90 11.03 -12.55
N PHE A 272 -17.14 10.57 -12.52
CA PHE A 272 -18.07 10.82 -13.61
C PHE A 272 -18.53 12.30 -13.65
N ASP A 273 -19.07 12.73 -14.78
CA ASP A 273 -19.53 14.12 -15.01
C ASP A 273 -20.55 14.62 -13.98
N ASP A 274 -21.38 13.71 -13.43
CA ASP A 274 -22.35 14.02 -12.37
C ASP A 274 -21.75 13.97 -10.94
N GLY A 275 -20.43 13.74 -10.82
CA GLY A 275 -19.72 13.69 -9.54
C GLY A 275 -19.97 12.43 -8.69
N ARG A 276 -20.75 11.44 -9.17
CA ARG A 276 -21.07 10.21 -8.44
C ARG A 276 -20.17 9.06 -8.88
N GLY A 277 -19.55 8.39 -7.91
CA GLY A 277 -18.59 7.31 -8.14
C GLY A 277 -17.17 7.83 -8.40
N GLU A 278 -16.20 7.09 -7.90
CA GLU A 278 -14.78 7.35 -8.10
C GLU A 278 -14.11 6.11 -8.67
N ILE A 279 -13.37 6.31 -9.76
CA ILE A 279 -12.56 5.28 -10.41
C ILE A 279 -11.10 5.67 -10.30
N GLY A 280 -10.25 4.71 -9.89
CA GLY A 280 -8.80 4.83 -9.98
C GLY A 280 -8.26 3.92 -11.06
N ILE A 281 -7.19 4.32 -11.73
CA ILE A 281 -6.47 3.46 -12.68
C ILE A 281 -5.01 3.40 -12.27
N ILE A 282 -4.53 2.19 -11.97
CA ILE A 282 -3.15 1.89 -11.64
C ILE A 282 -2.52 1.27 -12.88
N ALA A 283 -1.74 2.07 -13.59
CA ALA A 283 -1.20 1.74 -14.91
C ALA A 283 0.34 1.59 -14.88
N PRO A 284 0.87 0.53 -14.23
CA PRO A 284 2.32 0.37 -14.14
C PRO A 284 2.97 0.01 -15.47
N VAL A 285 2.23 -0.54 -16.43
CA VAL A 285 2.75 -0.99 -17.73
C VAL A 285 2.69 0.14 -18.74
N SER A 286 1.51 0.74 -18.95
CA SER A 286 1.32 1.79 -19.97
C SER A 286 1.76 3.17 -19.48
N HIS A 287 1.62 3.49 -18.19
CA HIS A 287 1.95 4.80 -17.60
C HIS A 287 2.67 4.64 -16.25
N PRO A 288 3.95 4.23 -16.23
CA PRO A 288 4.72 4.02 -15.00
C PRO A 288 4.78 5.27 -14.13
N PHE A 289 4.65 5.08 -12.81
CA PHE A 289 4.62 6.16 -11.80
C PHE A 289 5.77 6.03 -10.76
N CYS A 290 6.94 5.53 -11.20
CA CYS A 290 8.09 5.25 -10.33
C CYS A 290 8.78 6.49 -9.78
N GLY A 291 8.73 7.64 -10.48
CA GLY A 291 9.42 8.87 -10.12
C GLY A 291 9.05 9.43 -8.74
N HIS A 292 7.85 9.14 -8.23
CA HIS A 292 7.35 9.59 -6.93
C HIS A 292 7.05 8.42 -5.97
N CYS A 293 7.68 7.25 -6.18
CA CYS A 293 7.40 6.05 -5.40
C CYS A 293 7.93 6.17 -3.97
N SER A 294 7.02 6.22 -2.99
CA SER A 294 7.32 6.30 -1.55
C SER A 294 7.38 4.94 -0.83
N ARG A 295 7.36 3.80 -1.56
CA ARG A 295 7.11 2.48 -0.98
C ARG A 295 8.36 1.67 -0.77
N VAL A 296 8.36 0.93 0.35
CA VAL A 296 9.26 -0.20 0.65
C VAL A 296 8.41 -1.37 1.13
N ARG A 297 8.94 -2.59 1.06
CA ARG A 297 8.22 -3.82 1.42
C ARG A 297 8.99 -4.66 2.41
N LEU A 298 8.24 -5.36 3.27
CA LEU A 298 8.72 -6.38 4.18
C LEU A 298 7.95 -7.68 3.87
N THR A 299 8.68 -8.75 3.55
CA THR A 299 8.11 -10.06 3.20
C THR A 299 7.75 -10.87 4.44
N SER A 300 6.99 -11.98 4.27
CA SER A 300 6.58 -12.86 5.37
C SER A 300 7.76 -13.52 6.10
N ASP A 301 8.89 -13.70 5.44
CA ASP A 301 10.13 -14.22 5.98
C ASP A 301 11.14 -13.10 6.39
N GLY A 302 10.67 -11.84 6.47
CA GLY A 302 11.46 -10.72 7.00
C GLY A 302 12.56 -10.19 6.11
N LYS A 303 12.35 -10.25 4.78
CA LYS A 303 13.25 -9.61 3.82
C LYS A 303 12.74 -8.22 3.45
N ILE A 304 13.62 -7.25 3.30
CA ILE A 304 13.29 -5.93 2.77
C ILE A 304 13.39 -6.01 1.24
N ARG A 305 12.38 -5.47 0.54
CA ARG A 305 12.40 -5.28 -0.91
C ARG A 305 12.12 -3.82 -1.23
N THR A 306 12.98 -3.23 -2.03
CA THR A 306 12.92 -1.82 -2.42
C THR A 306 11.85 -1.54 -3.47
N CYS A 307 11.54 -2.52 -4.31
CA CYS A 307 10.53 -2.45 -5.36
C CYS A 307 9.72 -3.76 -5.41
N LEU A 308 8.52 -3.70 -5.97
CA LEU A 308 7.74 -4.89 -6.30
C LEU A 308 8.51 -5.82 -7.27
N PHE A 309 9.28 -5.22 -8.17
CA PHE A 309 10.08 -5.89 -9.19
C PHE A 309 11.58 -5.98 -8.83
N SER A 310 11.95 -5.74 -7.56
CA SER A 310 13.33 -5.92 -7.12
C SER A 310 13.77 -7.38 -7.35
N LEU A 311 14.98 -7.56 -7.83
CA LEU A 311 15.60 -8.88 -7.99
C LEU A 311 16.30 -9.34 -6.71
N LEU A 312 16.46 -8.43 -5.74
CA LEU A 312 17.19 -8.67 -4.49
C LEU A 312 16.25 -8.72 -3.30
N ASP A 313 16.54 -9.63 -2.39
CA ASP A 313 15.95 -9.76 -1.08
C ASP A 313 17.00 -9.41 -0.01
N HIS A 314 16.74 -8.39 0.79
CA HIS A 314 17.67 -7.90 1.81
C HIS A 314 17.30 -8.46 3.19
N ASP A 315 18.16 -9.32 3.76
CA ASP A 315 17.87 -10.12 4.96
C ASP A 315 17.87 -9.29 6.25
N MET A 316 16.72 -8.81 6.68
CA MET A 316 16.54 -8.13 7.97
C MET A 316 16.33 -9.11 9.12
N ALA A 317 15.47 -10.12 8.94
CA ALA A 317 15.19 -11.10 9.97
C ALA A 317 16.43 -11.88 10.40
N GLY A 318 17.25 -12.35 9.47
CA GLY A 318 18.48 -13.04 9.80
C GLY A 318 19.50 -12.17 10.53
N ARG A 319 19.54 -10.85 10.26
CA ARG A 319 20.36 -9.91 11.03
C ARG A 319 19.87 -9.80 12.47
N MET A 320 18.55 -9.66 12.66
CA MET A 320 17.93 -9.64 13.99
C MET A 320 18.25 -10.92 14.79
N GLN A 321 18.12 -12.09 14.16
CA GLN A 321 18.40 -13.40 14.78
C GLN A 321 19.87 -13.55 15.18
N ARG A 322 20.78 -12.92 14.45
CA ARG A 322 22.22 -12.87 14.79
C ARG A 322 22.55 -11.81 15.84
N GLY A 323 21.56 -11.17 16.45
CA GLY A 323 21.74 -10.24 17.55
C GLY A 323 22.10 -8.82 17.16
N ALA A 324 21.82 -8.40 15.91
CA ALA A 324 22.04 -7.01 15.50
C ALA A 324 21.23 -6.04 16.37
N SER A 325 21.88 -4.96 16.79
CA SER A 325 21.26 -3.86 17.54
C SER A 325 20.28 -3.06 16.68
N ASP A 326 19.36 -2.34 17.31
CA ASP A 326 18.40 -1.49 16.59
C ASP A 326 19.09 -0.41 15.76
N ARG A 327 20.24 0.10 16.21
CA ARG A 327 21.06 1.04 15.43
C ARG A 327 21.60 0.40 14.16
N GLU A 328 22.22 -0.78 14.25
CA GLU A 328 22.74 -1.50 13.10
C GLU A 328 21.65 -1.87 12.11
N LEU A 329 20.46 -2.23 12.59
CA LEU A 329 19.30 -2.54 11.76
C LEU A 329 18.78 -1.27 11.08
N THR A 330 18.75 -0.13 11.77
CA THR A 330 18.34 1.16 11.21
C THR A 330 19.30 1.62 10.11
N ASP A 331 20.61 1.52 10.33
CA ASP A 331 21.64 1.83 9.35
C ASP A 331 21.52 0.89 8.14
N TYR A 332 21.19 -0.39 8.37
CA TYR A 332 20.93 -1.34 7.31
C TYR A 332 19.69 -0.97 6.49
N VAL A 333 18.57 -0.59 7.11
CA VAL A 333 17.37 -0.10 6.40
C VAL A 333 17.71 1.07 5.48
N ARG A 334 18.49 2.05 5.96
CA ARG A 334 18.95 3.19 5.14
C ARG A 334 19.79 2.74 3.97
N SER A 335 20.76 1.85 4.19
CA SER A 335 21.64 1.32 3.14
C SER A 335 20.88 0.52 2.07
N VAL A 336 19.83 -0.19 2.46
CA VAL A 336 18.96 -0.94 1.53
C VAL A 336 18.10 0.03 0.71
N VAL A 337 17.51 1.03 1.34
CA VAL A 337 16.67 2.01 0.64
C VAL A 337 17.48 2.85 -0.33
N ASP A 338 18.73 3.14 -0.03
CA ASP A 338 19.63 3.83 -0.97
C ASP A 338 19.88 3.04 -2.26
N GLN A 339 19.72 1.71 -2.23
CA GLN A 339 19.82 0.84 -3.41
C GLN A 339 18.52 0.77 -4.23
N LYS A 340 17.45 1.48 -3.82
CA LYS A 340 16.16 1.44 -4.52
C LYS A 340 16.31 1.81 -6.00
N GLU A 341 15.66 1.01 -6.84
CA GLU A 341 15.65 1.15 -8.29
C GLU A 341 14.98 2.47 -8.72
N ALA A 342 15.49 3.12 -9.76
CA ALA A 342 14.89 4.31 -10.34
C ALA A 342 13.46 4.02 -10.81
N ARG A 343 13.30 2.91 -11.54
CA ARG A 343 12.01 2.39 -12.03
C ARG A 343 12.08 0.88 -12.25
N HIS A 344 10.91 0.24 -12.38
CA HIS A 344 10.81 -1.07 -13.00
C HIS A 344 10.94 -0.92 -14.53
N HIS A 345 11.24 -2.01 -15.20
CA HIS A 345 11.48 -2.03 -16.64
C HIS A 345 10.51 -2.95 -17.39
N ILE A 346 9.26 -3.08 -16.89
CA ILE A 346 8.21 -3.91 -17.52
C ILE A 346 7.98 -3.44 -18.96
N GLY A 347 7.99 -4.39 -19.89
CA GLY A 347 7.79 -4.10 -21.32
C GLY A 347 9.02 -3.61 -22.06
N GLU A 348 10.16 -3.41 -21.38
CA GLU A 348 11.44 -3.04 -21.99
C GLU A 348 12.29 -4.27 -22.32
N ALA A 349 13.15 -4.14 -23.32
CA ALA A 349 14.14 -5.17 -23.61
C ALA A 349 15.06 -5.37 -22.40
N GLY A 350 15.25 -6.62 -21.98
CA GLY A 350 16.07 -6.96 -20.81
C GLY A 350 15.31 -6.95 -19.47
N PHE A 351 13.99 -6.77 -19.45
CA PHE A 351 13.22 -6.97 -18.22
C PHE A 351 13.39 -8.39 -17.68
N ILE A 352 13.79 -8.49 -16.41
CA ILE A 352 13.91 -9.75 -15.68
C ILE A 352 12.79 -9.84 -14.68
N LYS A 353 11.95 -10.87 -14.80
CA LYS A 353 10.89 -11.17 -13.84
C LYS A 353 11.50 -11.59 -12.50
N PRO A 354 11.07 -11.03 -11.36
CA PRO A 354 11.51 -11.49 -10.05
C PRO A 354 11.21 -12.97 -9.80
N SER A 355 12.02 -13.62 -8.98
CA SER A 355 11.82 -15.02 -8.59
C SER A 355 10.59 -15.21 -7.67
N ARG A 356 10.25 -14.18 -6.88
CA ARG A 356 9.07 -14.21 -6.01
C ARG A 356 7.83 -13.74 -6.76
N SER A 357 6.75 -14.50 -6.68
CA SER A 357 5.43 -14.11 -7.19
C SER A 357 4.72 -13.12 -6.26
N MET A 358 3.58 -12.59 -6.70
CA MET A 358 2.80 -11.59 -5.98
C MET A 358 2.43 -12.04 -4.55
N VAL A 359 2.08 -13.31 -4.37
CA VAL A 359 1.69 -13.87 -3.05
C VAL A 359 2.81 -13.81 -2.02
N HIS A 360 4.06 -13.89 -2.46
CA HIS A 360 5.24 -13.89 -1.60
C HIS A 360 5.76 -12.49 -1.25
N ILE A 361 5.37 -11.48 -2.05
CA ILE A 361 5.87 -10.09 -1.91
C ILE A 361 4.84 -9.20 -1.19
N GLY A 362 3.58 -9.60 -1.21
CA GLY A 362 2.46 -8.81 -0.73
C GLY A 362 2.05 -7.71 -1.72
N GLY A 363 1.07 -8.00 -2.52
CA GLY A 363 0.51 -7.12 -3.56
C GLY A 363 -0.43 -6.02 -3.06
#